data_db0c62a4f73d6a6fa6b0edb2065692f5
#
_entry.id   db0c62a4f73d6a6fa6b0edb2065692f5
#
_cell.length_a   1.000
_cell.length_b   1.000
_cell.length_c   1.000
_cell.angle_alpha   90.00
_cell.angle_beta   90.00
_cell.angle_gamma   90.00
#
_symmetry.space_group_name_H-M   'P 1'
#
loop_
_entity.id
_entity.type
_entity.pdbx_description
1 polymer ?
#
loop_
_entity_poly.entity_id
_entity_poly.type
_entity_poly.pdbx_seq_one_letter_code
_entity_poly.pdbx_strand_id
1 'polypeptide(L)'
;MLTGIIGKKVGMTQVFAPDGTVTPATVIKAGPCVVVQTKGAQTDGYEAVQVGLVEDRPSRENKPQAGHFKKAGVPPTRVRRELTVAKGAEAPKAGDQILVNSVFTNGDRVDVIGVSRGKGFQGVIKRHNFAGGAATHGSMYRMPVANSPRCSLSRINFSACILSVGS
;
A
#
# COMPACT_ATOMS: atom_id res chain seq x y z
N MET A 1 12.71 13.17 -8.17
CA MET A 1 11.52 12.38 -8.53
C MET A 1 11.11 11.50 -7.37
N LEU A 2 9.82 11.30 -7.15
CA LEU A 2 9.31 10.37 -6.17
C LEU A 2 9.48 8.93 -6.67
N THR A 3 9.74 8.00 -5.74
CA THR A 3 9.95 6.58 -6.06
C THR A 3 8.65 5.79 -6.22
N GLY A 4 7.50 6.38 -5.92
CA GLY A 4 6.24 5.64 -5.97
C GLY A 4 4.99 6.52 -5.89
N ILE A 5 3.83 5.88 -5.96
CA ILE A 5 2.50 6.51 -5.88
C ILE A 5 1.53 5.63 -5.08
N ILE A 6 0.49 6.25 -4.54
CA ILE A 6 -0.58 5.53 -3.86
C ILE A 6 -1.68 5.20 -4.87
N GLY A 7 -2.12 3.95 -4.88
CA GLY A 7 -3.21 3.50 -5.74
C GLY A 7 -4.24 2.66 -5.01
N LYS A 8 -5.39 2.48 -5.63
CA LYS A 8 -6.49 1.64 -5.14
C LYS A 8 -6.76 0.52 -6.14
N LYS A 9 -6.74 -0.72 -5.68
CA LYS A 9 -7.10 -1.87 -6.52
C LYS A 9 -8.59 -1.79 -6.89
N VAL A 10 -8.88 -1.79 -8.17
CA VAL A 10 -10.26 -1.81 -8.70
C VAL A 10 -10.72 -3.26 -8.90
N GLY A 11 -9.88 -4.10 -9.50
CA GLY A 11 -10.23 -5.48 -9.78
C GLY A 11 -9.15 -6.20 -10.55
N MET A 12 -9.49 -7.34 -11.09
CA MET A 12 -8.63 -8.13 -11.98
C MET A 12 -9.37 -8.36 -13.30
N THR A 13 -8.60 -8.38 -14.38
CA THR A 13 -9.08 -8.67 -15.73
C THR A 13 -8.06 -9.48 -16.49
N GLN A 14 -8.35 -9.78 -17.74
CA GLN A 14 -7.45 -10.45 -18.65
C GLN A 14 -7.16 -9.53 -19.84
N VAL A 15 -5.93 -9.51 -20.28
CA VAL A 15 -5.48 -8.77 -21.47
C VAL A 15 -5.09 -9.80 -22.53
N PHE A 16 -5.62 -9.62 -23.73
CA PHE A 16 -5.31 -10.46 -24.88
C PHE A 16 -4.22 -9.80 -25.70
N ALA A 17 -3.12 -10.50 -25.88
CA ALA A 17 -2.06 -10.07 -26.78
C ALA A 17 -2.42 -10.37 -28.25
N PRO A 18 -1.78 -9.70 -29.22
CA PRO A 18 -2.08 -9.92 -30.64
C PRO A 18 -1.79 -11.36 -31.13
N ASP A 19 -0.93 -12.08 -30.43
CA ASP A 19 -0.59 -13.49 -30.64
C ASP A 19 -1.62 -14.48 -30.07
N GLY A 20 -2.71 -13.97 -29.45
CA GLY A 20 -3.74 -14.76 -28.82
C GLY A 20 -3.42 -15.22 -27.40
N THR A 21 -2.27 -14.89 -26.85
CA THR A 21 -1.94 -15.20 -25.44
C THR A 21 -2.78 -14.37 -24.47
N VAL A 22 -3.22 -15.02 -23.39
CA VAL A 22 -4.03 -14.40 -22.34
C VAL A 22 -3.15 -14.09 -21.13
N THR A 23 -3.03 -12.82 -20.78
CA THR A 23 -2.26 -12.39 -19.62
C THR A 23 -3.21 -11.87 -18.53
N PRO A 24 -3.19 -12.44 -17.31
CA PRO A 24 -3.97 -11.90 -16.20
C PRO A 24 -3.40 -10.54 -15.77
N ALA A 25 -4.29 -9.57 -15.58
CA ALA A 25 -3.91 -8.23 -15.21
C ALA A 25 -4.71 -7.73 -14.00
N THR A 26 -4.06 -7.00 -13.11
CA THR A 26 -4.70 -6.31 -12.00
C THR A 26 -4.86 -4.83 -12.35
N VAL A 27 -6.08 -4.33 -12.25
CA VAL A 27 -6.40 -2.92 -12.51
C VAL A 27 -6.28 -2.13 -11.23
N ILE A 28 -5.41 -1.13 -11.23
CA ILE A 28 -5.16 -0.23 -10.11
C ILE A 28 -5.44 1.20 -10.55
N LYS A 29 -6.35 1.89 -9.85
CA LYS A 29 -6.54 3.34 -9.99
C LYS A 29 -5.44 4.02 -9.17
N ALA A 30 -4.39 4.47 -9.82
CA ALA A 30 -3.27 5.15 -9.16
C ALA A 30 -3.43 6.67 -9.30
N GLY A 31 -3.56 7.36 -8.18
CA GLY A 31 -3.75 8.80 -8.12
C GLY A 31 -5.15 9.31 -8.55
N PRO A 32 -5.31 10.63 -8.68
CA PRO A 32 -4.29 11.66 -8.42
C PRO A 32 -3.88 11.71 -6.94
N CYS A 33 -2.59 11.94 -6.71
CA CYS A 33 -2.05 12.11 -5.37
C CYS A 33 -1.58 13.54 -5.17
N VAL A 34 -1.65 14.04 -3.93
CA VAL A 34 -1.24 15.39 -3.57
C VAL A 34 -0.19 15.33 -2.47
N VAL A 35 0.81 16.18 -2.57
CA VAL A 35 1.83 16.35 -1.53
C VAL A 35 1.24 17.13 -0.37
N VAL A 36 1.20 16.50 0.81
CA VAL A 36 0.69 17.12 2.03
C VAL A 36 1.81 17.80 2.82
N GLN A 37 2.97 17.15 2.91
CA GLN A 37 4.11 17.68 3.66
C GLN A 37 5.41 17.12 3.09
N THR A 38 6.44 17.94 3.05
CA THR A 38 7.83 17.52 2.83
C THR A 38 8.55 17.48 4.16
N LYS A 39 9.28 16.40 4.42
CA LYS A 39 10.10 16.20 5.60
C LYS A 39 11.57 16.38 5.26
N GLY A 40 12.29 17.13 6.05
CA GLY A 40 13.71 17.40 5.86
C GLY A 40 14.56 16.79 6.99
N ALA A 41 15.80 16.45 6.66
CA ALA A 41 16.73 15.83 7.60
C ALA A 41 17.00 16.69 8.85
N GLN A 42 16.92 18.02 8.72
CA GLN A 42 17.20 18.94 9.84
C GLN A 42 16.07 19.00 10.87
N THR A 43 14.81 18.92 10.43
CA THR A 43 13.63 19.06 11.29
C THR A 43 13.07 17.71 11.74
N ASP A 44 13.04 16.74 10.84
CA ASP A 44 12.38 15.45 11.06
C ASP A 44 13.38 14.29 11.22
N GLY A 45 14.68 14.52 10.95
CA GLY A 45 15.73 13.52 11.02
C GLY A 45 15.86 12.60 9.81
N TYR A 46 14.97 12.73 8.84
CA TYR A 46 15.00 11.96 7.59
C TYR A 46 14.30 12.73 6.44
N GLU A 47 14.62 12.36 5.21
CA GLU A 47 14.02 12.94 4.01
C GLU A 47 12.89 12.07 3.48
N ALA A 48 11.69 12.62 3.45
CA ALA A 48 10.51 11.95 2.91
C ALA A 48 9.46 12.97 2.46
N VAL A 49 8.55 12.52 1.63
CA VAL A 49 7.39 13.30 1.20
C VAL A 49 6.12 12.56 1.61
N GLN A 50 5.30 13.22 2.40
CA GLN A 50 3.98 12.71 2.75
C GLN A 50 3.02 12.99 1.60
N VAL A 51 2.50 11.92 1.01
CA VAL A 51 1.57 11.96 -0.12
C VAL A 51 0.20 11.48 0.32
N GLY A 52 -0.84 12.15 -0.10
CA GLY A 52 -2.24 11.79 0.13
C GLY A 52 -2.94 11.39 -1.17
N LEU A 53 -3.74 10.32 -1.14
CA LEU A 53 -4.58 9.92 -2.26
C LEU A 53 -5.86 10.77 -2.25
N VAL A 54 -6.12 11.47 -3.35
CA VAL A 54 -7.36 12.24 -3.52
C VAL A 54 -8.48 11.26 -3.92
N GLU A 55 -9.49 11.16 -3.06
CA GLU A 55 -10.69 10.38 -3.33
C GLU A 55 -11.84 11.30 -3.75
N ASP A 56 -12.79 10.77 -4.52
CA ASP A 56 -13.95 11.53 -5.02
C ASP A 56 -14.84 12.08 -3.88
N ARG A 57 -14.80 11.42 -2.71
CA ARG A 57 -15.50 11.88 -1.50
C ARG A 57 -14.51 12.42 -0.49
N PRO A 58 -14.67 13.69 -0.05
CA PRO A 58 -13.80 14.24 0.98
C PRO A 58 -13.93 13.44 2.28
N SER A 59 -12.81 13.11 2.87
CA SER A 59 -12.76 12.41 4.16
C SER A 59 -13.24 13.35 5.28
N ARG A 60 -14.00 12.79 6.23
CA ARG A 60 -14.30 13.51 7.48
C ARG A 60 -13.07 13.43 8.38
N GLU A 61 -12.46 14.57 8.63
CA GLU A 61 -11.27 14.68 9.45
C GLU A 61 -11.56 15.39 10.76
N ASN A 62 -10.79 15.04 11.79
CA ASN A 62 -10.81 15.74 13.07
C ASN A 62 -10.18 17.13 12.93
N LYS A 63 -10.57 18.08 13.82
CA LYS A 63 -10.06 19.46 13.79
C LYS A 63 -8.52 19.58 13.69
N PRO A 64 -7.70 18.82 14.44
CA PRO A 64 -6.24 18.85 14.30
C PRO A 64 -5.76 18.46 12.90
N GLN A 65 -6.32 17.39 12.33
CA GLN A 65 -5.98 16.93 10.99
C GLN A 65 -6.42 17.92 9.91
N ALA A 66 -7.61 18.51 10.06
CA ALA A 66 -8.07 19.56 9.16
C ALA A 66 -7.12 20.78 9.15
N GLY A 67 -6.53 21.13 10.31
CA GLY A 67 -5.50 22.16 10.42
C GLY A 67 -4.24 21.82 9.61
N HIS A 68 -3.81 20.57 9.65
CA HIS A 68 -2.67 20.08 8.88
C HIS A 68 -2.88 20.24 7.35
N PHE A 69 -4.05 19.84 6.84
CA PHE A 69 -4.38 20.02 5.42
C PHE A 69 -4.54 21.48 5.01
N LYS A 70 -5.13 22.30 5.88
CA LYS A 70 -5.25 23.75 5.66
C LYS A 70 -3.88 24.43 5.52
N LYS A 71 -2.88 24.01 6.31
CA LYS A 71 -1.51 24.52 6.20
C LYS A 71 -0.89 24.21 4.86
N ALA A 72 -1.19 23.05 4.29
CA ALA A 72 -0.70 22.61 2.98
C ALA A 72 -1.58 23.13 1.81
N GLY A 73 -2.77 23.70 2.08
CA GLY A 73 -3.71 24.12 1.05
C GLY A 73 -4.33 22.99 0.23
N VAL A 74 -4.37 21.75 0.79
CA VAL A 74 -4.83 20.56 0.08
C VAL A 74 -6.14 20.02 0.68
N PRO A 75 -6.96 19.34 -0.14
CA PRO A 75 -8.17 18.69 0.37
C PRO A 75 -7.83 17.56 1.36
N PRO A 76 -8.69 17.29 2.35
CA PRO A 76 -8.48 16.23 3.30
C PRO A 76 -8.45 14.86 2.61
N THR A 77 -7.40 14.08 2.87
CA THR A 77 -7.19 12.76 2.27
C THR A 77 -7.20 11.68 3.34
N ARG A 78 -7.95 10.61 3.11
CA ARG A 78 -8.08 9.49 4.04
C ARG A 78 -6.82 8.65 4.13
N VAL A 79 -6.20 8.39 2.98
CA VAL A 79 -5.00 7.55 2.89
C VAL A 79 -3.80 8.44 2.65
N ARG A 80 -2.87 8.40 3.60
CA ARG A 80 -1.60 9.12 3.55
C ARG A 80 -0.47 8.14 3.74
N ARG A 81 0.62 8.30 2.99
CA ARG A 81 1.85 7.52 3.13
C ARG A 81 3.04 8.41 2.89
N GLU A 82 4.14 8.05 3.50
CA GLU A 82 5.43 8.68 3.26
C GLU A 82 6.17 7.90 2.20
N LEU A 83 6.69 8.62 1.24
CA LEU A 83 7.48 8.09 0.14
C LEU A 83 8.86 8.70 0.21
N THR A 84 9.87 7.91 -0.06
CA THR A 84 11.25 8.38 -0.16
C THR A 84 11.44 9.14 -1.47
N VAL A 85 12.28 10.15 -1.42
CA VAL A 85 12.73 10.88 -2.61
C VAL A 85 13.97 10.19 -3.16
N ALA A 86 14.04 10.03 -4.47
CA ALA A 86 15.24 9.49 -5.11
C ALA A 86 16.43 10.39 -4.81
N LYS A 87 17.58 9.81 -4.50
CA LYS A 87 18.81 10.56 -4.19
C LYS A 87 19.14 11.52 -5.32
N GLY A 88 19.32 12.80 -4.98
CA GLY A 88 19.67 13.85 -5.95
C GLY A 88 18.50 14.46 -6.72
N ALA A 89 17.26 14.07 -6.44
CA ALA A 89 16.08 14.69 -7.02
C ALA A 89 15.51 15.76 -6.09
N GLU A 90 15.01 16.85 -6.65
CA GLU A 90 14.28 17.85 -5.87
C GLU A 90 13.01 17.25 -5.27
N ALA A 91 12.79 17.52 -3.98
CA ALA A 91 11.56 17.15 -3.31
C ALA A 91 10.40 18.02 -3.82
N PRO A 92 9.26 17.44 -4.20
CA PRO A 92 8.10 18.21 -4.62
C PRO A 92 7.57 19.04 -3.45
N LYS A 93 7.01 20.20 -3.77
CA LYS A 93 6.47 21.14 -2.77
C LYS A 93 5.11 20.70 -2.26
N ALA A 94 4.76 21.14 -1.04
CA ALA A 94 3.42 20.93 -0.52
C ALA A 94 2.37 21.56 -1.45
N GLY A 95 1.33 20.79 -1.77
CA GLY A 95 0.27 21.17 -2.72
C GLY A 95 0.47 20.65 -4.14
N ASP A 96 1.65 20.18 -4.52
CA ASP A 96 1.89 19.63 -5.84
C ASP A 96 1.08 18.37 -6.10
N GLN A 97 0.57 18.21 -7.32
CA GLN A 97 -0.13 17.00 -7.75
C GLN A 97 0.84 16.03 -8.42
N ILE A 98 0.73 14.77 -8.03
CA ILE A 98 1.52 13.67 -8.58
C ILE A 98 0.59 12.79 -9.41
N LEU A 99 0.88 12.68 -10.69
CA LEU A 99 0.17 11.82 -11.63
C LEU A 99 1.00 10.58 -11.94
N VAL A 100 0.33 9.52 -12.41
CA VAL A 100 0.97 8.24 -12.77
C VAL A 100 2.06 8.44 -13.81
N ASN A 101 1.78 9.24 -14.84
CA ASN A 101 2.69 9.46 -15.97
C ASN A 101 3.98 10.23 -15.58
N SER A 102 4.00 10.88 -14.42
CA SER A 102 5.22 11.55 -13.92
C SER A 102 6.14 10.60 -13.16
N VAL A 103 5.65 9.41 -12.76
CA VAL A 103 6.40 8.45 -11.94
C VAL A 103 6.74 7.18 -12.71
N PHE A 104 5.84 6.71 -13.58
CA PHE A 104 5.96 5.43 -14.29
C PHE A 104 5.86 5.61 -15.79
N THR A 105 6.59 4.75 -16.50
CA THR A 105 6.50 4.56 -17.94
C THR A 105 5.93 3.17 -18.28
N ASN A 106 5.43 3.01 -19.51
CA ASN A 106 4.92 1.71 -19.93
C ASN A 106 6.05 0.68 -19.97
N GLY A 107 5.81 -0.48 -19.38
CA GLY A 107 6.78 -1.58 -19.33
C GLY A 107 7.66 -1.59 -18.08
N ASP A 108 7.53 -0.60 -17.19
CA ASP A 108 8.28 -0.60 -15.94
C ASP A 108 7.88 -1.78 -15.04
N ARG A 109 8.88 -2.34 -14.37
CA ARG A 109 8.65 -3.27 -13.28
C ARG A 109 8.32 -2.49 -12.01
N VAL A 110 7.21 -2.86 -11.38
CA VAL A 110 6.73 -2.15 -10.19
C VAL A 110 6.56 -3.13 -9.03
N ASP A 111 6.95 -2.68 -7.84
CA ASP A 111 6.64 -3.35 -6.59
C ASP A 111 5.32 -2.82 -6.04
N VAL A 112 4.45 -3.72 -5.62
CA VAL A 112 3.15 -3.39 -5.05
C VAL A 112 3.12 -3.76 -3.58
N ILE A 113 3.14 -2.76 -2.72
CA ILE A 113 3.06 -2.95 -1.27
C ILE A 113 1.63 -2.68 -0.83
N GLY A 114 0.98 -3.67 -0.31
CA GLY A 114 -0.40 -3.56 0.14
C GLY A 114 -0.70 -4.47 1.32
N VAL A 115 -1.86 -4.26 1.91
CA VAL A 115 -2.35 -5.06 3.02
C VAL A 115 -3.38 -6.04 2.45
N SER A 116 -3.14 -7.38 2.51
CA SER A 116 -4.02 -8.40 1.96
C SER A 116 -5.27 -8.64 2.84
N ARG A 117 -6.33 -9.23 2.32
CA ARG A 117 -7.60 -9.46 3.06
C ARG A 117 -7.38 -10.31 4.32
N GLY A 118 -7.93 -9.88 5.45
CA GLY A 118 -7.89 -10.64 6.70
C GLY A 118 -8.54 -12.03 6.58
N LYS A 119 -7.91 -13.03 7.17
CA LYS A 119 -8.40 -14.42 7.18
C LYS A 119 -8.84 -14.87 8.58
N GLY A 120 -9.01 -13.93 9.49
CA GLY A 120 -9.36 -14.21 10.88
C GLY A 120 -8.24 -14.86 11.67
N PHE A 121 -8.61 -15.47 12.77
CA PHE A 121 -7.71 -16.27 13.60
C PHE A 121 -7.50 -17.65 12.96
N GLN A 122 -6.27 -18.00 12.64
CA GLN A 122 -5.94 -19.27 12.00
C GLN A 122 -4.96 -20.08 12.84
N GLY A 123 -5.17 -21.39 12.87
CA GLY A 123 -4.22 -22.32 13.45
C GLY A 123 -2.90 -22.34 12.67
N VAL A 124 -1.82 -22.72 13.36
CA VAL A 124 -0.45 -22.72 12.83
C VAL A 124 -0.27 -23.60 11.59
N ILE A 125 -1.02 -24.70 11.49
CA ILE A 125 -0.99 -25.60 10.32
C ILE A 125 -1.39 -24.83 9.06
N LYS A 126 -2.52 -24.10 9.10
CA LYS A 126 -3.02 -23.37 7.94
C LYS A 126 -2.25 -22.08 7.67
N ARG A 127 -1.78 -21.41 8.72
CA ARG A 127 -1.10 -20.11 8.59
C ARG A 127 0.36 -20.24 8.15
N HIS A 128 1.06 -21.22 8.70
CA HIS A 128 2.50 -21.37 8.53
C HIS A 128 2.90 -22.69 7.87
N ASN A 129 1.91 -23.50 7.43
CA ASN A 129 2.11 -24.81 6.81
C ASN A 129 2.91 -25.78 7.71
N PHE A 130 2.71 -25.71 9.04
CA PHE A 130 3.33 -26.65 9.96
C PHE A 130 2.77 -28.04 9.76
N ALA A 131 3.61 -29.04 9.89
CA ALA A 131 3.18 -30.43 9.92
C ALA A 131 2.35 -30.70 11.18
N GLY A 132 1.25 -31.40 11.02
CA GLY A 132 0.46 -31.93 12.14
C GLY A 132 0.98 -33.30 12.58
N GLY A 133 0.50 -33.79 13.73
CA GLY A 133 0.72 -35.16 14.13
C GLY A 133 -0.05 -36.16 13.27
N ALA A 134 0.32 -37.45 13.34
CA ALA A 134 -0.35 -38.53 12.64
C ALA A 134 -1.87 -38.54 12.98
N ALA A 135 -2.72 -38.78 11.97
CA ALA A 135 -4.17 -38.84 12.16
C ALA A 135 -4.63 -40.11 12.90
N THR A 136 -3.76 -41.11 13.02
CA THR A 136 -3.99 -42.44 13.58
C THR A 136 -3.03 -42.73 14.72
N HIS A 137 -3.15 -43.90 15.34
CA HIS A 137 -2.25 -44.42 16.43
C HIS A 137 -2.26 -43.55 17.70
N GLY A 138 -3.42 -42.93 18.06
CA GLY A 138 -3.60 -42.23 19.34
C GLY A 138 -2.84 -40.90 19.45
N SER A 139 -2.43 -40.31 18.38
CA SER A 139 -1.77 -39.00 18.38
C SER A 139 -2.67 -37.91 18.96
N MET A 140 -2.24 -37.29 20.08
CA MET A 140 -2.92 -36.15 20.70
C MET A 140 -2.68 -34.84 19.97
N TYR A 141 -1.75 -34.79 19.01
CA TYR A 141 -1.37 -33.61 18.23
C TYR A 141 -2.14 -33.47 16.91
N ARG A 142 -3.45 -33.71 16.96
CA ARG A 142 -4.28 -33.67 15.75
C ARG A 142 -4.43 -32.26 15.17
N MET A 143 -4.47 -31.25 16.02
CA MET A 143 -4.51 -29.84 15.66
C MET A 143 -3.73 -29.04 16.69
N PRO A 144 -2.49 -28.66 16.44
CA PRO A 144 -1.83 -27.70 17.32
C PRO A 144 -2.61 -26.38 17.23
N VAL A 145 -3.33 -26.09 18.30
CA VAL A 145 -4.01 -24.81 18.45
C VAL A 145 -2.94 -23.73 18.52
N ALA A 146 -3.10 -22.69 17.73
CA ALA A 146 -2.22 -21.54 17.79
C ALA A 146 -2.35 -20.85 19.15
N ASN A 147 -1.59 -21.29 20.12
CA ASN A 147 -1.49 -20.63 21.40
C ASN A 147 -0.38 -19.57 21.35
N SER A 148 -0.45 -18.67 20.37
CA SER A 148 0.42 -17.52 20.29
C SER A 148 -0.39 -16.25 20.53
N PRO A 149 -0.22 -15.57 21.67
CA PRO A 149 -0.89 -14.31 21.96
C PRO A 149 -0.47 -13.15 21.03
N ARG A 150 0.50 -13.38 20.15
CA ARG A 150 0.95 -12.41 19.14
C ARG A 150 0.62 -12.86 17.73
N CYS A 151 -0.64 -13.09 17.47
CA CYS A 151 -1.10 -13.03 16.10
C CYS A 151 -1.23 -11.56 15.72
N SER A 152 -0.15 -10.97 15.19
CA SER A 152 -0.26 -9.65 14.59
C SER A 152 -1.38 -9.71 13.56
N LEU A 153 -2.44 -9.00 13.83
CA LEU A 153 -3.53 -8.77 12.90
C LEU A 153 -2.92 -8.09 11.66
N SER A 154 -2.49 -8.87 10.69
CA SER A 154 -2.32 -8.35 9.34
C SER A 154 -3.70 -8.01 8.81
N ARG A 155 -4.18 -6.82 9.17
CA ARG A 155 -5.38 -6.25 8.56
C ARG A 155 -5.07 -6.01 7.10
N ILE A 156 -5.64 -6.84 6.30
CA ILE A 156 -5.51 -6.81 4.88
C ILE A 156 -6.79 -6.21 4.31
N ASN A 157 -6.84 -4.89 4.26
CA ASN A 157 -7.76 -4.18 3.40
C ASN A 157 -7.01 -3.73 2.15
N PHE A 158 -7.32 -4.34 1.03
CA PHE A 158 -6.86 -3.90 -0.29
C PHE A 158 -7.52 -2.57 -0.69
N SER A 159 -7.58 -1.61 0.22
CA SER A 159 -8.14 -0.29 -0.10
C SER A 159 -7.09 0.65 -0.65
N ALA A 160 -5.83 0.47 -0.31
CA ALA A 160 -4.76 1.31 -0.82
C ALA A 160 -3.46 0.52 -0.86
N CYS A 161 -2.73 0.63 -1.94
CA CYS A 161 -1.40 0.06 -2.13
C CYS A 161 -0.42 1.16 -2.53
N ILE A 162 0.83 0.98 -2.19
CA ILE A 162 1.94 1.80 -2.67
C ILE A 162 2.51 1.06 -3.87
N LEU A 163 2.65 1.77 -4.98
CA LEU A 163 3.37 1.33 -6.16
C LEU A 163 4.73 2.01 -6.15
N SER A 164 5.80 1.27 -6.19
CA SER A 164 7.17 1.78 -6.30
C SER A 164 7.89 1.14 -7.47
N VAL A 165 8.82 1.86 -8.06
CA VAL A 165 9.69 1.29 -9.10
C VAL A 165 10.61 0.28 -8.43
N GLY A 166 10.59 -0.97 -8.90
CA GLY A 166 11.51 -2.00 -8.45
C GLY A 166 12.93 -1.66 -8.89
N SER A 167 13.85 -1.72 -7.95
CA SER A 167 15.29 -1.55 -8.19
C SER A 167 15.92 -2.82 -8.73
#